data_fbbc6fced77ffde77f79056eaaeba0ac
#
_entry.id   fbbc6fced77ffde77f79056eaaeba0ac
#
_cell.length_a   1.000
_cell.length_b   1.000
_cell.length_c   1.000
_cell.angle_alpha   90.00
_cell.angle_beta   90.00
_cell.angle_gamma   90.00
#
_symmetry.space_group_name_H-M   'P 1'
#
loop_
_entity.id
_entity.type
_entity.pdbx_description
1 polymer ?
#
loop_
_entity_poly.entity_id
_entity_poly.type
_entity_poly.pdbx_seq_one_letter_code
_entity_poly.pdbx_strand_id
1 'polypeptide(L)'
;MEDAKRRPLIGISACRSEEGIHPFNRVSEKYILAILDPTCGIPIIIPAIQDMGSEIDHSDYIDGLLLTGSPSNVRPVEYSGTPSVEGTKHDVARDKTMIPLIRRCLQKKIPILGLCLGIQELNVACGGSLHQRIFDLEDKFDHRMRRDEDDHAKRYRPAHNIRITEGGLLNKITGEEEVNVNSLHAQGIDQLGDDLTIEAVAPDGIIEAVSFKNADQFALGVQWHAEWPRPIRSFNEKIFRHFGKECRSYAENKKI
;
A
#
# COMPACT_ATOMS: atom_id res chain seq x y z
N MET A 1 -34.55 -10.06 14.01
CA MET A 1 -33.54 -10.20 12.94
C MET A 1 -32.52 -9.10 13.22
N GLU A 2 -31.33 -9.44 13.71
CA GLU A 2 -30.26 -8.46 13.79
C GLU A 2 -30.02 -7.94 12.37
N ASP A 3 -30.06 -6.63 12.20
CA ASP A 3 -29.71 -5.97 10.94
C ASP A 3 -28.32 -6.46 10.54
N ALA A 4 -28.25 -7.26 9.49
CA ALA A 4 -26.98 -7.75 8.97
C ALA A 4 -26.18 -6.51 8.51
N LYS A 5 -25.24 -6.06 9.37
CA LYS A 5 -24.38 -4.89 9.07
C LYS A 5 -23.79 -5.06 7.69
N ARG A 6 -23.95 -4.03 6.86
CA ARG A 6 -23.41 -3.99 5.49
C ARG A 6 -21.89 -4.23 5.52
N ARG A 7 -21.45 -5.23 4.78
CA ARG A 7 -20.00 -5.43 4.58
C ARG A 7 -19.43 -4.31 3.70
N PRO A 8 -18.29 -3.70 4.07
CA PRO A 8 -17.71 -2.62 3.29
C PRO A 8 -17.20 -3.10 1.93
N LEU A 9 -17.39 -2.28 0.88
CA LEU A 9 -16.81 -2.46 -0.44
C LEU A 9 -15.38 -1.92 -0.43
N ILE A 10 -14.38 -2.79 -0.56
CA ILE A 10 -12.97 -2.39 -0.50
C ILE A 10 -12.36 -2.51 -1.89
N GLY A 11 -12.00 -1.35 -2.46
CA GLY A 11 -11.28 -1.26 -3.72
C GLY A 11 -9.86 -1.82 -3.56
N ILE A 12 -9.43 -2.66 -4.49
CA ILE A 12 -8.07 -3.21 -4.56
C ILE A 12 -7.42 -2.72 -5.85
N SER A 13 -6.29 -2.02 -5.76
CA SER A 13 -5.58 -1.53 -6.93
C SER A 13 -5.04 -2.68 -7.79
N ALA A 14 -5.39 -2.69 -9.09
CA ALA A 14 -4.82 -3.61 -10.06
C ALA A 14 -3.48 -3.10 -10.62
N CYS A 15 -2.68 -4.03 -11.17
CA CYS A 15 -1.55 -3.73 -12.03
C CYS A 15 -1.94 -4.01 -13.48
N ARG A 16 -1.48 -3.17 -14.41
CA ARG A 16 -1.57 -3.46 -15.84
C ARG A 16 -0.42 -4.36 -16.27
N SER A 17 -0.73 -5.34 -17.07
CA SER A 17 0.24 -6.25 -17.68
C SER A 17 -0.17 -6.57 -19.11
N GLU A 18 0.77 -7.02 -19.92
CA GLU A 18 0.53 -7.42 -21.30
C GLU A 18 0.78 -8.91 -21.44
N GLU A 19 -0.18 -9.61 -22.05
CA GLU A 19 -0.06 -11.01 -22.42
C GLU A 19 -0.43 -11.16 -23.90
N GLY A 20 0.58 -11.48 -24.73
CA GLY A 20 0.42 -11.42 -26.16
C GLY A 20 0.12 -10.01 -26.64
N ILE A 21 -1.02 -9.81 -27.31
CA ILE A 21 -1.45 -8.50 -27.85
C ILE A 21 -2.49 -7.79 -26.99
N HIS A 22 -2.90 -8.38 -25.88
CA HIS A 22 -3.96 -7.84 -25.03
C HIS A 22 -3.41 -7.32 -23.71
N PRO A 23 -3.81 -6.10 -23.27
CA PRO A 23 -3.57 -5.65 -21.92
C PRO A 23 -4.54 -6.30 -20.93
N PHE A 24 -4.04 -6.65 -19.76
CA PHE A 24 -4.81 -7.19 -18.65
C PHE A 24 -4.64 -6.34 -17.41
N ASN A 25 -5.72 -6.24 -16.63
CA ASN A 25 -5.67 -5.74 -15.26
C ASN A 25 -5.72 -6.92 -14.31
N ARG A 26 -4.71 -7.06 -13.42
CA ARG A 26 -4.62 -8.21 -12.52
C ARG A 26 -4.29 -7.82 -11.09
N VAL A 27 -4.81 -8.62 -10.17
CA VAL A 27 -4.54 -8.56 -8.73
C VAL A 27 -4.14 -9.95 -8.27
N SER A 28 -3.08 -10.07 -7.49
CA SER A 28 -2.72 -11.36 -6.90
C SER A 28 -3.76 -11.78 -5.86
N GLU A 29 -4.17 -13.04 -5.88
CA GLU A 29 -5.18 -13.62 -4.98
C GLU A 29 -4.91 -13.34 -3.50
N LYS A 30 -3.64 -13.25 -3.08
CA LYS A 30 -3.25 -12.96 -1.68
C LYS A 30 -3.86 -11.65 -1.15
N TYR A 31 -4.01 -10.61 -1.99
CA TYR A 31 -4.66 -9.35 -1.63
C TYR A 31 -6.18 -9.50 -1.51
N ILE A 32 -6.80 -10.26 -2.42
CA ILE A 32 -8.23 -10.56 -2.38
C ILE A 32 -8.58 -11.30 -1.09
N LEU A 33 -7.79 -12.33 -0.76
CA LEU A 33 -7.96 -13.10 0.46
C LEU A 33 -7.71 -12.27 1.73
N ALA A 34 -6.79 -11.29 1.70
CA ALA A 34 -6.56 -10.38 2.81
C ALA A 34 -7.78 -9.48 3.10
N ILE A 35 -8.59 -9.16 2.09
CA ILE A 35 -9.85 -8.43 2.27
C ILE A 35 -10.97 -9.35 2.76
N LEU A 36 -11.04 -10.59 2.25
CA LEU A 36 -12.14 -11.52 2.61
C LEU A 36 -12.07 -11.96 4.07
N ASP A 37 -10.89 -12.31 4.57
CA ASP A 37 -10.74 -12.90 5.90
C ASP A 37 -10.47 -11.84 6.97
N PRO A 38 -9.30 -11.20 7.14
CA PRO A 38 -9.12 -10.32 8.31
C PRO A 38 -10.03 -9.10 8.32
N THR A 39 -10.34 -8.52 7.16
CA THR A 39 -11.16 -7.30 7.09
C THR A 39 -12.65 -7.57 7.08
N CYS A 40 -13.09 -8.78 6.69
CA CYS A 40 -14.48 -9.12 6.42
C CYS A 40 -15.13 -8.19 5.38
N GLY A 41 -14.35 -7.63 4.45
CA GLY A 41 -14.81 -6.76 3.37
C GLY A 41 -15.30 -7.53 2.13
N ILE A 42 -15.83 -6.80 1.16
CA ILE A 42 -16.12 -7.29 -0.19
C ILE A 42 -15.07 -6.70 -1.13
N PRO A 43 -14.20 -7.52 -1.76
CA PRO A 43 -13.15 -7.03 -2.63
C PRO A 43 -13.72 -6.56 -3.99
N ILE A 44 -13.34 -5.35 -4.40
CA ILE A 44 -13.65 -4.78 -5.71
C ILE A 44 -12.33 -4.43 -6.40
N ILE A 45 -12.05 -4.99 -7.57
CA ILE A 45 -10.83 -4.68 -8.31
C ILE A 45 -11.00 -3.33 -9.01
N ILE A 46 -10.10 -2.39 -8.71
CA ILE A 46 -10.02 -1.09 -9.39
C ILE A 46 -9.02 -1.23 -10.54
N PRO A 47 -9.46 -1.13 -11.79
CA PRO A 47 -8.58 -1.30 -12.94
C PRO A 47 -7.57 -0.15 -13.08
N ALA A 48 -6.35 -0.47 -13.51
CA ALA A 48 -5.33 0.50 -13.89
C ALA A 48 -5.54 0.87 -15.37
N ILE A 49 -6.13 2.03 -15.65
CA ILE A 49 -6.47 2.48 -17.00
C ILE A 49 -5.91 3.88 -17.23
N GLN A 50 -5.09 4.04 -18.27
CA GLN A 50 -4.36 5.27 -18.55
C GLN A 50 -5.28 6.47 -18.84
N ASP A 51 -6.38 6.24 -19.53
CA ASP A 51 -7.30 7.27 -20.00
C ASP A 51 -8.76 6.87 -19.67
N MET A 52 -9.12 6.95 -18.38
CA MET A 52 -10.48 6.60 -17.94
C MET A 52 -11.51 7.72 -18.11
N GLY A 53 -11.10 8.89 -18.62
CA GLY A 53 -11.94 10.08 -18.57
C GLY A 53 -12.09 10.62 -17.13
N SER A 54 -12.38 11.90 -17.01
CA SER A 54 -12.57 12.55 -15.69
C SER A 54 -13.91 12.21 -15.01
N GLU A 55 -14.78 11.47 -15.68
CA GLU A 55 -16.17 11.26 -15.28
C GLU A 55 -16.37 10.11 -14.27
N ILE A 56 -15.42 9.17 -14.17
CA ILE A 56 -15.54 8.03 -13.26
C ILE A 56 -14.68 8.26 -12.02
N ASP A 57 -15.33 8.57 -10.90
CA ASP A 57 -14.71 8.64 -9.59
C ASP A 57 -14.98 7.33 -8.81
N HIS A 58 -14.02 6.41 -8.84
CA HIS A 58 -14.13 5.14 -8.11
C HIS A 58 -14.33 5.34 -6.60
N SER A 59 -13.91 6.48 -6.05
CA SER A 59 -14.10 6.78 -4.63
C SER A 59 -15.56 6.88 -4.21
N ASP A 60 -16.50 7.09 -5.15
CA ASP A 60 -17.93 7.10 -4.85
C ASP A 60 -18.48 5.71 -4.53
N TYR A 61 -17.83 4.67 -5.03
CA TYR A 61 -18.34 3.29 -5.00
C TYR A 61 -17.62 2.38 -3.99
N ILE A 62 -16.60 2.89 -3.28
CA ILE A 62 -15.84 2.11 -2.30
C ILE A 62 -15.97 2.69 -0.90
N ASP A 63 -15.78 1.83 0.10
CA ASP A 63 -15.79 2.17 1.51
C ASP A 63 -14.39 2.02 2.14
N GLY A 64 -13.39 1.65 1.34
CA GLY A 64 -11.98 1.55 1.68
C GLY A 64 -11.13 1.28 0.44
N LEU A 65 -9.84 1.62 0.49
CA LEU A 65 -8.89 1.40 -0.60
C LEU A 65 -7.67 0.63 -0.11
N LEU A 66 -7.42 -0.56 -0.70
CA LEU A 66 -6.19 -1.32 -0.55
C LEU A 66 -5.29 -1.08 -1.76
N LEU A 67 -4.14 -0.45 -1.55
CA LEU A 67 -3.09 -0.30 -2.54
C LEU A 67 -2.12 -1.47 -2.45
N THR A 68 -2.01 -2.24 -3.52
CA THR A 68 -1.20 -3.46 -3.58
C THR A 68 0.26 -3.18 -3.88
N GLY A 69 1.15 -4.11 -3.56
CA GLY A 69 2.49 -4.16 -4.13
C GLY A 69 2.47 -4.42 -5.64
N SER A 70 3.57 -4.08 -6.31
CA SER A 70 3.79 -4.30 -7.75
C SER A 70 5.28 -4.53 -8.03
N PRO A 71 5.63 -5.27 -9.10
CA PRO A 71 7.00 -5.32 -9.59
C PRO A 71 7.45 -4.05 -10.32
N SER A 72 6.56 -3.08 -10.53
CA SER A 72 6.88 -1.75 -11.09
C SER A 72 7.27 -0.76 -10.01
N ASN A 73 7.98 0.29 -10.41
CA ASN A 73 8.26 1.48 -9.61
C ASN A 73 7.28 2.61 -9.99
N VAL A 74 6.96 3.50 -9.06
CA VAL A 74 6.30 4.78 -9.37
C VAL A 74 7.22 5.59 -10.28
N ARG A 75 6.67 6.20 -11.33
CA ARG A 75 7.46 6.98 -12.28
C ARG A 75 8.00 8.26 -11.64
N PRO A 76 9.27 8.64 -11.97
CA PRO A 76 9.87 9.86 -11.42
C PRO A 76 9.08 11.13 -11.73
N VAL A 77 8.39 11.19 -12.86
CA VAL A 77 7.59 12.36 -13.25
C VAL A 77 6.47 12.65 -12.24
N GLU A 78 6.00 11.65 -11.49
CA GLU A 78 4.93 11.82 -10.50
C GLU A 78 5.40 12.56 -9.22
N TYR A 79 6.73 12.61 -8.98
CA TYR A 79 7.34 13.27 -7.83
C TYR A 79 8.53 14.18 -8.20
N SER A 80 8.57 14.66 -9.45
CA SER A 80 9.61 15.56 -9.97
C SER A 80 11.05 15.01 -9.88
N GLY A 81 11.18 13.69 -9.90
CA GLY A 81 12.48 13.00 -9.85
C GLY A 81 13.20 12.98 -11.19
N THR A 82 14.49 12.68 -11.15
CA THR A 82 15.31 12.48 -12.36
C THR A 82 14.85 11.25 -13.14
N PRO A 83 15.07 11.18 -14.47
CA PRO A 83 14.72 10.01 -15.26
C PRO A 83 15.28 8.72 -14.69
N SER A 84 14.49 7.65 -14.73
CA SER A 84 14.92 6.33 -14.26
C SER A 84 16.02 5.75 -15.16
N VAL A 85 16.84 4.88 -14.56
CA VAL A 85 17.79 4.04 -15.31
C VAL A 85 17.04 3.19 -16.32
N GLU A 86 17.62 3.01 -17.50
CA GLU A 86 17.05 2.17 -18.56
C GLU A 86 16.72 0.76 -18.05
N GLY A 87 15.58 0.22 -18.48
CA GLY A 87 15.07 -1.09 -18.04
C GLY A 87 14.27 -1.08 -16.74
N THR A 88 14.15 0.08 -16.06
CA THR A 88 13.26 0.21 -14.90
C THR A 88 11.80 0.03 -15.34
N LYS A 89 11.10 -0.90 -14.70
CA LYS A 89 9.67 -1.17 -15.00
C LYS A 89 8.77 -0.12 -14.35
N HIS A 90 7.85 0.44 -15.13
CA HIS A 90 6.82 1.34 -14.68
C HIS A 90 5.44 0.88 -15.14
N ASP A 91 4.41 1.15 -14.35
CA ASP A 91 3.01 0.97 -14.73
C ASP A 91 2.33 2.34 -14.84
N VAL A 92 2.43 2.92 -16.04
CA VAL A 92 1.89 4.27 -16.34
C VAL A 92 0.40 4.36 -16.07
N ALA A 93 -0.35 3.30 -16.39
CA ALA A 93 -1.79 3.26 -16.19
C ALA A 93 -2.12 3.26 -14.68
N ARG A 94 -1.36 2.52 -13.89
CA ARG A 94 -1.55 2.45 -12.44
C ARG A 94 -1.23 3.80 -11.79
N ASP A 95 -0.09 4.42 -12.10
CA ASP A 95 0.27 5.73 -11.55
C ASP A 95 -0.82 6.77 -11.82
N LYS A 96 -1.28 6.85 -13.09
CA LYS A 96 -2.31 7.79 -13.52
C LYS A 96 -3.69 7.54 -12.90
N THR A 97 -3.98 6.30 -12.51
CA THR A 97 -5.25 5.95 -11.87
C THR A 97 -5.16 6.11 -10.35
N MET A 98 -4.13 5.53 -9.73
CA MET A 98 -4.08 5.39 -8.27
C MET A 98 -3.69 6.69 -7.56
N ILE A 99 -2.72 7.46 -8.06
CA ILE A 99 -2.30 8.70 -7.39
C ILE A 99 -3.46 9.71 -7.28
N PRO A 100 -4.25 10.01 -8.32
CA PRO A 100 -5.45 10.83 -8.19
C PRO A 100 -6.52 10.19 -7.28
N LEU A 101 -6.72 8.88 -7.36
CA LEU A 101 -7.71 8.18 -6.53
C LEU A 101 -7.35 8.28 -5.03
N ILE A 102 -6.06 8.12 -4.67
CA ILE A 102 -5.58 8.30 -3.30
C ILE A 102 -5.95 9.70 -2.79
N ARG A 103 -5.66 10.76 -3.57
CA ARG A 103 -6.01 12.14 -3.19
C ARG A 103 -7.51 12.33 -2.95
N ARG A 104 -8.36 11.73 -3.80
CA ARG A 104 -9.82 11.76 -3.60
C ARG A 104 -10.25 10.99 -2.35
N CYS A 105 -9.68 9.81 -2.11
CA CYS A 105 -9.95 9.05 -0.90
C CYS A 105 -9.54 9.82 0.36
N LEU A 106 -8.39 10.52 0.35
CA LEU A 106 -7.97 11.38 1.45
C LEU A 106 -8.98 12.54 1.67
N GLN A 107 -9.42 13.21 0.61
CA GLN A 107 -10.42 14.29 0.69
C GLN A 107 -11.77 13.81 1.24
N LYS A 108 -12.21 12.60 0.85
CA LYS A 108 -13.47 11.98 1.29
C LYS A 108 -13.36 11.19 2.60
N LYS A 109 -12.19 11.19 3.23
CA LYS A 109 -11.90 10.41 4.45
C LYS A 109 -12.15 8.90 4.29
N ILE A 110 -12.00 8.35 3.08
CA ILE A 110 -12.08 6.92 2.83
C ILE A 110 -10.82 6.25 3.40
N PRO A 111 -10.95 5.20 4.22
CA PRO A 111 -9.79 4.49 4.77
C PRO A 111 -8.88 3.93 3.68
N ILE A 112 -7.56 4.08 3.86
CA ILE A 112 -6.52 3.61 2.93
C ILE A 112 -5.54 2.71 3.67
N LEU A 113 -5.22 1.55 3.06
CA LEU A 113 -4.08 0.71 3.45
C LEU A 113 -3.17 0.51 2.24
N GLY A 114 -1.92 0.97 2.32
CA GLY A 114 -0.91 0.82 1.27
C GLY A 114 0.13 -0.24 1.63
N LEU A 115 0.42 -1.17 0.70
CA LEU A 115 1.40 -2.24 0.88
C LEU A 115 2.49 -2.15 -0.19
N CYS A 116 3.75 -2.13 0.20
CA CYS A 116 4.92 -2.08 -0.66
C CYS A 116 4.87 -0.89 -1.64
N LEU A 117 4.52 -1.07 -2.92
CA LEU A 117 4.30 0.04 -3.84
C LEU A 117 3.21 1.00 -3.33
N GLY A 118 2.21 0.50 -2.61
CA GLY A 118 1.10 1.30 -2.10
C GLY A 118 1.51 2.39 -1.09
N ILE A 119 2.52 2.16 -0.25
CA ILE A 119 3.05 3.23 0.62
C ILE A 119 3.75 4.31 -0.20
N GLN A 120 4.44 3.92 -1.28
CA GLN A 120 5.14 4.83 -2.17
C GLN A 120 4.16 5.70 -2.95
N GLU A 121 3.08 5.11 -3.47
CA GLU A 121 1.97 5.83 -4.12
C GLU A 121 1.29 6.80 -3.15
N LEU A 122 1.08 6.40 -1.88
CA LEU A 122 0.52 7.25 -0.83
C LEU A 122 1.44 8.45 -0.54
N ASN A 123 2.75 8.21 -0.40
CA ASN A 123 3.74 9.26 -0.17
C ASN A 123 3.75 10.29 -1.31
N VAL A 124 3.78 9.82 -2.56
CA VAL A 124 3.76 10.69 -3.76
C VAL A 124 2.43 11.45 -3.87
N ALA A 125 1.31 10.82 -3.56
CA ALA A 125 0.01 11.49 -3.54
C ALA A 125 -0.04 12.65 -2.55
N CYS A 126 0.72 12.57 -1.44
CA CYS A 126 0.88 13.60 -0.42
C CYS A 126 2.06 14.56 -0.69
N GLY A 127 2.68 14.54 -1.89
CA GLY A 127 3.73 15.48 -2.29
C GLY A 127 5.16 15.05 -1.94
N GLY A 128 5.37 13.85 -1.42
CA GLY A 128 6.69 13.31 -1.12
C GLY A 128 7.45 12.80 -2.34
N SER A 129 8.73 12.46 -2.16
CA SER A 129 9.60 11.89 -3.19
C SER A 129 10.11 10.50 -2.84
N LEU A 130 10.76 9.84 -3.81
CA LEU A 130 11.21 8.46 -3.68
C LEU A 130 12.67 8.29 -4.10
N HIS A 131 13.46 7.55 -3.33
CA HIS A 131 14.68 6.93 -3.80
C HIS A 131 14.34 5.89 -4.85
N GLN A 132 14.85 6.05 -6.06
CA GLN A 132 14.55 5.11 -7.16
C GLN A 132 15.23 3.74 -6.96
N ARG A 133 16.40 3.73 -6.31
CA ARG A 133 17.26 2.57 -6.15
C ARG A 133 17.98 2.64 -4.80
N ILE A 134 17.33 2.17 -3.73
CA ILE A 134 17.90 2.21 -2.37
C ILE A 134 19.24 1.48 -2.31
N PHE A 135 19.37 0.37 -3.03
CA PHE A 135 20.57 -0.47 -3.06
C PHE A 135 21.81 0.17 -3.72
N ASP A 136 21.67 1.35 -4.34
CA ASP A 136 22.81 2.15 -4.86
C ASP A 136 23.24 3.24 -3.86
N LEU A 137 22.53 3.41 -2.75
CA LEU A 137 22.88 4.38 -1.72
C LEU A 137 23.89 3.77 -0.74
N GLU A 138 24.89 4.57 -0.36
CA GLU A 138 25.84 4.19 0.69
C GLU A 138 25.08 4.02 2.02
N ASP A 139 25.53 3.08 2.84
CA ASP A 139 24.99 2.79 4.18
C ASP A 139 23.50 2.31 4.20
N LYS A 140 22.92 1.92 3.06
CA LYS A 140 21.60 1.29 3.00
C LYS A 140 21.69 -0.21 2.76
N PHE A 141 20.72 -0.95 3.31
CA PHE A 141 20.58 -2.37 3.04
C PHE A 141 20.11 -2.62 1.61
N ASP A 142 20.38 -3.82 1.09
CA ASP A 142 19.70 -4.28 -0.12
C ASP A 142 18.32 -4.80 0.24
N HIS A 143 17.32 -3.94 0.07
CA HIS A 143 15.92 -4.21 0.35
C HIS A 143 15.21 -5.05 -0.74
N ARG A 144 15.93 -5.43 -1.80
CA ARG A 144 15.34 -6.18 -2.92
C ARG A 144 15.04 -7.63 -2.55
N MET A 145 14.06 -8.17 -3.25
CA MET A 145 13.76 -9.59 -3.19
C MET A 145 15.00 -10.43 -3.54
N ARG A 146 15.33 -11.40 -2.70
CA ARG A 146 16.41 -12.36 -2.96
C ARG A 146 16.11 -13.17 -4.21
N ARG A 147 16.97 -13.06 -5.21
CA ARG A 147 16.83 -13.75 -6.50
C ARG A 147 17.49 -15.13 -6.54
N ASP A 148 18.36 -15.42 -5.59
CA ASP A 148 19.08 -16.67 -5.40
C ASP A 148 18.23 -17.77 -4.73
N GLU A 149 16.99 -17.47 -4.38
CA GLU A 149 16.06 -18.38 -3.73
C GLU A 149 14.92 -18.76 -4.68
N ASP A 150 14.83 -20.03 -5.05
CA ASP A 150 13.79 -20.56 -5.96
C ASP A 150 12.44 -20.75 -5.25
N ASP A 151 12.45 -20.97 -3.93
CA ASP A 151 11.22 -21.13 -3.15
C ASP A 151 10.55 -19.78 -2.89
N HIS A 152 9.36 -19.59 -3.46
CA HIS A 152 8.56 -18.38 -3.30
C HIS A 152 8.28 -18.03 -1.83
N ALA A 153 8.03 -19.02 -0.98
CA ALA A 153 7.76 -18.80 0.44
C ALA A 153 9.00 -18.25 1.16
N LYS A 154 10.19 -18.69 0.79
CA LYS A 154 11.43 -18.24 1.37
C LYS A 154 11.82 -16.82 0.92
N ARG A 155 11.39 -16.36 -0.25
CA ARG A 155 11.57 -14.97 -0.71
C ARG A 155 10.88 -13.96 0.20
N TYR A 156 9.77 -14.34 0.83
CA TYR A 156 8.99 -13.52 1.75
C TYR A 156 9.35 -13.75 3.23
N ARG A 157 10.45 -14.45 3.53
CA ARG A 157 10.90 -14.58 4.91
C ARG A 157 11.30 -13.22 5.50
N PRO A 158 11.22 -13.06 6.83
CA PRO A 158 11.71 -11.87 7.51
C PRO A 158 13.15 -11.54 7.09
N ALA A 159 13.43 -10.25 6.86
CA ALA A 159 14.70 -9.74 6.33
C ALA A 159 15.43 -8.85 7.35
N HIS A 160 14.73 -7.94 8.01
CA HIS A 160 15.29 -7.03 9.00
C HIS A 160 14.24 -6.60 10.03
N ASN A 161 14.70 -6.10 11.15
CA ASN A 161 13.84 -5.48 12.15
C ASN A 161 13.48 -4.06 11.73
N ILE A 162 12.30 -3.60 12.14
CA ILE A 162 11.88 -2.19 12.06
C ILE A 162 11.54 -1.71 13.46
N ARG A 163 11.90 -0.46 13.77
CA ARG A 163 11.51 0.20 15.00
C ARG A 163 10.24 1.02 14.75
N ILE A 164 9.21 0.76 15.54
CA ILE A 164 7.91 1.40 15.46
C ILE A 164 7.92 2.66 16.33
N THR A 165 7.32 3.74 15.84
CA THR A 165 7.21 5.00 16.55
C THR A 165 6.29 4.84 17.76
N GLU A 166 6.81 5.10 18.96
CA GLU A 166 6.04 5.05 20.21
C GLU A 166 4.85 6.03 20.17
N GLY A 167 3.68 5.55 20.57
CA GLY A 167 2.43 6.32 20.54
C GLY A 167 1.88 6.62 19.14
N GLY A 168 2.55 6.18 18.08
CA GLY A 168 2.07 6.27 16.70
C GLY A 168 0.84 5.39 16.43
N LEU A 169 0.24 5.54 15.24
CA LEU A 169 -0.93 4.75 14.84
C LEU A 169 -0.61 3.26 14.80
N LEU A 170 0.52 2.88 14.20
CA LEU A 170 0.94 1.49 14.07
C LEU A 170 1.20 0.85 15.45
N ASN A 171 1.85 1.59 16.38
CA ASN A 171 2.06 1.13 17.76
C ASN A 171 0.73 0.94 18.48
N LYS A 172 -0.22 1.86 18.36
CA LYS A 172 -1.56 1.76 18.97
C LYS A 172 -2.36 0.57 18.46
N ILE A 173 -2.24 0.24 17.16
CA ILE A 173 -2.93 -0.89 16.54
C ILE A 173 -2.33 -2.21 16.98
N THR A 174 -1.02 -2.29 17.02
CA THR A 174 -0.30 -3.57 17.15
C THR A 174 0.17 -3.86 18.56
N GLY A 175 0.50 -2.81 19.33
CA GLY A 175 1.13 -2.92 20.65
C GLY A 175 2.61 -3.30 20.59
N GLU A 176 3.23 -3.26 19.39
CA GLU A 176 4.63 -3.65 19.20
C GLU A 176 5.52 -2.40 19.11
N GLU A 177 6.76 -2.52 19.60
CA GLU A 177 7.80 -1.48 19.50
C GLU A 177 8.83 -1.81 18.42
N GLU A 178 9.06 -3.09 18.19
CA GLU A 178 9.98 -3.62 17.18
C GLU A 178 9.43 -4.91 16.60
N VAL A 179 9.52 -5.09 15.28
CA VAL A 179 9.12 -6.33 14.60
C VAL A 179 10.06 -6.64 13.45
N ASN A 180 10.16 -7.93 13.10
CA ASN A 180 10.92 -8.38 11.95
C ASN A 180 10.00 -8.54 10.74
N VAL A 181 10.33 -7.87 9.62
CA VAL A 181 9.48 -7.80 8.41
C VAL A 181 10.22 -8.35 7.18
N ASN A 182 9.45 -8.77 6.17
CA ASN A 182 10.01 -9.09 4.87
C ASN A 182 10.37 -7.82 4.08
N SER A 183 11.28 -7.94 3.10
CA SER A 183 11.70 -6.80 2.28
C SER A 183 11.89 -7.25 0.83
N LEU A 184 11.11 -6.64 -0.09
CA LEU A 184 11.06 -7.01 -1.50
C LEU A 184 10.93 -5.77 -2.40
N HIS A 185 11.60 -4.66 -2.09
CA HIS A 185 11.48 -3.40 -2.81
C HIS A 185 12.83 -2.80 -3.20
N ALA A 186 12.90 -2.14 -4.35
CA ALA A 186 14.08 -1.40 -4.81
C ALA A 186 13.93 0.11 -4.58
N GLN A 187 12.69 0.59 -4.62
CA GLN A 187 12.28 1.98 -4.41
C GLN A 187 11.76 2.15 -2.97
N GLY A 188 11.92 3.33 -2.38
CA GLY A 188 11.41 3.67 -1.06
C GLY A 188 11.31 5.17 -0.86
N ILE A 189 10.74 5.61 0.25
CA ILE A 189 10.53 7.03 0.55
C ILE A 189 11.89 7.72 0.75
N ASP A 190 12.07 8.86 0.05
CA ASP A 190 13.17 9.81 0.19
C ASP A 190 12.71 11.01 1.03
N GLN A 191 11.81 11.84 0.49
CA GLN A 191 11.17 12.91 1.24
C GLN A 191 9.75 12.51 1.59
N LEU A 192 9.43 12.65 2.89
CA LEU A 192 8.09 12.37 3.40
C LEU A 192 7.10 13.41 2.89
N GLY A 193 5.93 12.99 2.44
CA GLY A 193 4.83 13.89 2.08
C GLY A 193 4.36 14.72 3.28
N ASP A 194 3.96 15.97 3.04
CA ASP A 194 3.69 16.98 4.09
C ASP A 194 2.65 16.55 5.13
N ASP A 195 1.65 15.80 4.70
CA ASP A 195 0.54 15.33 5.56
C ASP A 195 0.78 13.95 6.18
N LEU A 196 1.99 13.40 6.05
CA LEU A 196 2.33 12.09 6.59
C LEU A 196 3.19 12.18 7.86
N THR A 197 3.08 11.15 8.69
CA THR A 197 3.89 10.92 9.89
C THR A 197 4.60 9.57 9.74
N ILE A 198 5.86 9.49 10.18
CA ILE A 198 6.62 8.24 10.19
C ILE A 198 6.12 7.36 11.33
N GLU A 199 5.75 6.13 10.98
CA GLU A 199 5.28 5.11 11.92
C GLU A 199 6.32 4.03 12.20
N ALA A 200 7.25 3.76 11.25
CA ALA A 200 8.36 2.84 11.47
C ALA A 200 9.54 3.15 10.56
N VAL A 201 10.75 2.78 11.03
CA VAL A 201 12.00 2.90 10.29
C VAL A 201 12.85 1.64 10.41
N ALA A 202 13.54 1.28 9.33
CA ALA A 202 14.57 0.23 9.31
C ALA A 202 15.88 0.73 9.99
N PRO A 203 16.79 -0.17 10.41
CA PRO A 203 18.06 0.23 11.05
C PRO A 203 18.96 1.12 10.20
N ASP A 204 18.85 1.04 8.88
CA ASP A 204 19.55 1.88 7.90
C ASP A 204 18.85 3.24 7.64
N GLY A 205 17.74 3.51 8.36
CA GLY A 205 16.99 4.75 8.28
C GLY A 205 15.97 4.84 7.14
N ILE A 206 15.74 3.76 6.40
CA ILE A 206 14.67 3.71 5.40
C ILE A 206 13.31 3.72 6.12
N ILE A 207 12.40 4.56 5.63
CA ILE A 207 11.03 4.65 6.15
C ILE A 207 10.25 3.43 5.73
N GLU A 208 9.76 2.67 6.71
CA GLU A 208 9.07 1.40 6.52
C GLU A 208 7.55 1.49 6.75
N ALA A 209 7.08 2.51 7.49
CA ALA A 209 5.66 2.77 7.61
C ALA A 209 5.37 4.26 7.79
N VAL A 210 4.22 4.69 7.27
CA VAL A 210 3.70 6.05 7.41
C VAL A 210 2.20 6.03 7.66
N SER A 211 1.70 7.05 8.37
CA SER A 211 0.27 7.31 8.52
C SER A 211 -0.07 8.75 8.15
N PHE A 212 -1.34 9.01 7.85
CA PHE A 212 -1.83 10.36 7.61
C PHE A 212 -2.01 11.10 8.94
N LYS A 213 -1.55 12.37 9.03
CA LYS A 213 -1.55 13.15 10.26
C LYS A 213 -2.92 13.40 10.88
N ASN A 214 -3.97 13.43 10.03
CA ASN A 214 -5.32 13.66 10.52
C ASN A 214 -5.86 12.41 11.22
N ALA A 215 -6.00 12.47 12.55
CA ALA A 215 -6.48 11.35 13.37
C ALA A 215 -7.91 10.88 13.04
N ASP A 216 -8.74 11.72 12.41
CA ASP A 216 -10.10 11.37 12.01
C ASP A 216 -10.15 10.53 10.71
N GLN A 217 -9.00 10.20 10.15
CA GLN A 217 -8.89 9.45 8.92
C GLN A 217 -7.85 8.34 9.03
N PHE A 218 -8.26 7.11 8.76
CA PHE A 218 -7.33 6.01 8.66
C PHE A 218 -6.67 6.03 7.27
N ALA A 219 -5.37 6.34 7.21
CA ALA A 219 -4.53 6.04 6.06
C ALA A 219 -3.16 5.59 6.59
N LEU A 220 -2.83 4.33 6.34
CA LEU A 220 -1.61 3.67 6.76
C LEU A 220 -0.92 3.07 5.54
N GLY A 221 0.36 3.34 5.36
CA GLY A 221 1.22 2.68 4.40
C GLY A 221 2.30 1.87 5.12
N VAL A 222 2.57 0.65 4.64
CA VAL A 222 3.68 -0.19 5.11
C VAL A 222 4.50 -0.68 3.93
N GLN A 223 5.84 -0.70 4.06
CA GLN A 223 6.73 -1.01 2.95
C GLN A 223 6.87 -2.52 2.72
N TRP A 224 6.66 -3.32 3.75
CA TRP A 224 6.69 -4.78 3.66
C TRP A 224 5.38 -5.35 3.11
N HIS A 225 5.40 -6.63 2.79
CA HIS A 225 4.22 -7.39 2.36
C HIS A 225 3.49 -8.00 3.57
N ALA A 226 2.61 -7.19 4.18
CA ALA A 226 1.82 -7.59 5.34
C ALA A 226 0.77 -8.66 5.03
N GLU A 227 0.39 -8.82 3.76
CA GLU A 227 -0.56 -9.84 3.29
C GLU A 227 0.05 -11.25 3.19
N TRP A 228 1.35 -11.40 3.45
CA TRP A 228 2.06 -12.67 3.37
C TRP A 228 2.84 -12.97 4.66
N PRO A 229 2.99 -14.24 5.12
CA PRO A 229 2.36 -15.45 4.56
C PRO A 229 0.87 -15.58 4.87
N ARG A 230 0.23 -16.54 4.22
CA ARG A 230 -1.16 -16.90 4.50
C ARG A 230 -1.24 -18.16 5.38
N PRO A 231 -2.18 -18.25 6.36
CA PRO A 231 -3.04 -17.17 6.82
C PRO A 231 -2.25 -16.02 7.45
N ILE A 232 -2.75 -14.78 7.31
CA ILE A 232 -2.15 -13.61 7.96
C ILE A 232 -2.33 -13.78 9.48
N ARG A 233 -1.24 -13.64 10.25
CA ARG A 233 -1.25 -13.89 11.70
C ARG A 233 -0.57 -12.77 12.48
N SER A 234 -0.87 -12.71 13.78
CA SER A 234 -0.24 -11.83 14.77
C SER A 234 -0.26 -10.33 14.38
N PHE A 235 0.89 -9.69 14.34
CA PHE A 235 1.09 -8.28 14.03
C PHE A 235 0.38 -7.80 12.74
N ASN A 236 0.59 -8.47 11.61
CA ASN A 236 -0.02 -8.09 10.34
C ASN A 236 -1.55 -8.23 10.35
N GLU A 237 -2.07 -9.26 11.02
CA GLU A 237 -3.51 -9.46 11.16
C GLU A 237 -4.19 -8.29 11.88
N LYS A 238 -3.55 -7.72 12.93
CA LYS A 238 -4.06 -6.56 13.65
C LYS A 238 -4.24 -5.36 12.71
N ILE A 239 -3.30 -5.13 11.77
CA ILE A 239 -3.38 -4.07 10.77
C ILE A 239 -4.61 -4.24 9.88
N PHE A 240 -4.81 -5.43 9.30
CA PHE A 240 -5.95 -5.70 8.42
C PHE A 240 -7.29 -5.66 9.17
N ARG A 241 -7.36 -6.18 10.39
CA ARG A 241 -8.57 -6.10 11.22
C ARG A 241 -8.93 -4.66 11.54
N HIS A 242 -7.94 -3.82 11.87
CA HIS A 242 -8.18 -2.42 12.13
C HIS A 242 -8.64 -1.69 10.85
N PHE A 243 -7.99 -1.89 9.73
CA PHE A 243 -8.42 -1.36 8.43
C PHE A 243 -9.87 -1.75 8.11
N GLY A 244 -10.23 -3.03 8.30
CA GLY A 244 -11.60 -3.50 8.10
C GLY A 244 -12.62 -2.86 9.04
N LYS A 245 -12.23 -2.55 10.30
CA LYS A 245 -13.06 -1.80 11.25
C LYS A 245 -13.32 -0.38 10.75
N GLU A 246 -12.29 0.31 10.30
CA GLU A 246 -12.42 1.69 9.78
C GLU A 246 -13.26 1.74 8.50
N CYS A 247 -13.10 0.77 7.57
CA CYS A 247 -13.95 0.65 6.38
C CYS A 247 -15.43 0.43 6.74
N ARG A 248 -15.72 -0.39 7.74
CA ARG A 248 -17.11 -0.59 8.22
C ARG A 248 -17.67 0.70 8.83
N SER A 249 -16.90 1.38 9.66
CA SER A 249 -17.30 2.66 10.25
C SER A 249 -17.61 3.70 9.16
N TYR A 250 -16.76 3.78 8.13
CA TYR A 250 -16.99 4.66 7.00
C TYR A 250 -18.29 4.28 6.24
N ALA A 251 -18.49 2.99 5.93
CA ALA A 251 -19.66 2.50 5.22
C ALA A 251 -20.99 2.77 5.97
N GLU A 252 -20.98 2.68 7.32
CA GLU A 252 -22.13 2.97 8.18
C GLU A 252 -22.46 4.49 8.21
N ASN A 253 -21.44 5.35 8.10
CA ASN A 253 -21.58 6.80 8.16
C ASN A 253 -21.78 7.46 6.77
N LYS A 254 -21.51 6.74 5.68
CA LYS A 254 -21.71 7.22 4.31
C LYS A 254 -23.19 7.41 4.05
N LYS A 255 -23.63 8.67 3.96
CA LYS A 255 -25.01 8.97 3.52
C LYS A 255 -25.12 8.57 2.05
N ILE A 256 -26.01 7.62 1.77
CA ILE A 256 -26.40 7.21 0.42
C ILE A 256 -27.26 8.31 -0.19
#